data_fd38bc4984902b3d63baa8e9b3b178da
#
_entry.id   fd38bc4984902b3d63baa8e9b3b178da
#
_cell.length_a   1.000
_cell.length_b   1.000
_cell.length_c   1.000
_cell.angle_alpha   90.00
_cell.angle_beta   90.00
_cell.angle_gamma   90.00
#
_symmetry.space_group_name_H-M   'P 1'
#
loop_
_entity.id
_entity.type
_entity.pdbx_description
1 polymer ?
#
loop_
_entity_poly.entity_id
_entity_poly.type
_entity_poly.pdbx_seq_one_letter_code
_entity_poly.pdbx_strand_id
1 'polypeptide(L)'
;FEEVKEILDGNRKKVRQLELESGDLQIFKGRFTLHRVTKIEGDRSRYLCIPAYVLDPWRVNTPEHSKAIYGKVLPIHYERSARRTDGLAD
;
A
#
# COMPACT_ATOMS: atom_id res chain seq x y z
N PHE A 1 -7.78 -17.57 3.74
CA PHE A 1 -8.89 -16.65 3.38
C PHE A 1 -9.90 -16.44 4.52
N GLU A 2 -10.19 -17.47 5.32
CA GLU A 2 -11.13 -17.37 6.45
C GLU A 2 -10.71 -16.27 7.44
N GLU A 3 -9.44 -16.22 7.84
CA GLU A 3 -8.93 -15.22 8.78
C GLU A 3 -9.01 -13.80 8.21
N VAL A 4 -8.75 -13.64 6.93
CA VAL A 4 -8.87 -12.34 6.25
C VAL A 4 -10.33 -11.90 6.22
N LYS A 5 -11.24 -12.82 5.91
CA LYS A 5 -12.67 -12.55 5.90
C LYS A 5 -13.16 -12.12 7.29
N GLU A 6 -12.77 -12.83 8.33
CA GLU A 6 -13.12 -12.47 9.70
C GLU A 6 -12.67 -11.04 10.09
N ILE A 7 -11.46 -10.65 9.66
CA ILE A 7 -10.94 -9.31 9.90
C ILE A 7 -11.76 -8.26 9.14
N LEU A 8 -12.10 -8.54 7.88
CA LEU A 8 -12.92 -7.65 7.06
C LEU A 8 -14.34 -7.52 7.63
N ASP A 9 -14.88 -8.60 8.20
CA ASP A 9 -16.18 -8.63 8.86
C ASP A 9 -16.18 -7.97 10.26
N GLY A 10 -15.03 -7.50 10.74
CA GLY A 10 -14.92 -6.71 11.97
C GLY A 10 -14.21 -7.41 13.15
N ASN A 11 -13.76 -8.66 13.01
CA ASN A 11 -13.00 -9.33 14.04
C ASN A 11 -11.62 -8.68 14.22
N ARG A 12 -11.31 -8.18 15.41
CA ARG A 12 -10.06 -7.46 15.72
C ARG A 12 -9.09 -8.25 16.59
N LYS A 13 -9.38 -9.51 16.93
CA LYS A 13 -8.55 -10.32 17.85
C LYS A 13 -7.12 -10.51 17.37
N LYS A 14 -6.93 -10.62 16.02
CA LYS A 14 -5.61 -10.78 15.39
C LYS A 14 -5.05 -9.48 14.80
N VAL A 15 -5.72 -8.37 14.99
CA VAL A 15 -5.30 -7.07 14.47
C VAL A 15 -4.43 -6.37 15.51
N ARG A 16 -3.27 -5.93 15.07
CA ARG A 16 -2.36 -5.10 15.86
C ARG A 16 -2.46 -3.66 15.38
N GLN A 17 -2.82 -2.76 16.26
CA GLN A 17 -2.72 -1.33 16.00
C GLN A 17 -1.34 -0.82 16.43
N LEU A 18 -0.71 -0.08 15.54
CA LEU A 18 0.54 0.59 15.81
C LEU A 18 0.25 2.05 16.16
N GLU A 19 0.76 2.49 17.29
CA GLU A 19 0.71 3.89 17.72
C GLU A 19 2.06 4.52 17.36
N LEU A 20 2.08 5.24 16.24
CA LEU A 20 3.27 5.89 15.72
C LEU A 20 3.24 7.39 16.06
N GLU A 21 4.38 7.89 16.47
CA GLU A 21 4.61 9.31 16.75
C GLU A 21 5.39 9.96 15.61
N SER A 22 5.40 11.30 15.59
CA SER A 22 6.20 12.06 14.63
C SER A 22 7.68 11.70 14.75
N GLY A 23 8.30 11.38 13.64
CA GLY A 23 9.69 10.93 13.57
C GLY A 23 9.89 9.42 13.61
N ASP A 24 8.84 8.65 13.87
CA ASP A 24 8.93 7.19 13.84
C ASP A 24 9.11 6.67 12.41
N LEU A 25 9.85 5.59 12.28
CA LEU A 25 10.03 4.84 11.05
C LEU A 25 9.34 3.49 11.18
N GLN A 26 8.48 3.17 10.22
CA GLN A 26 7.87 1.85 10.09
C GLN A 26 8.36 1.18 8.81
N ILE A 27 8.82 -0.06 8.92
CA ILE A 27 9.20 -0.89 7.78
C ILE A 27 8.31 -2.13 7.77
N PHE A 28 7.67 -2.42 6.65
CA PHE A 28 6.81 -3.60 6.51
C PHE A 28 6.74 -4.08 5.05
N LYS A 29 6.40 -5.34 4.87
CA LYS A 29 6.14 -5.93 3.55
C LYS A 29 4.67 -5.76 3.19
N GLY A 30 4.28 -4.56 2.76
CA GLY A 30 2.89 -4.20 2.51
C GLY A 30 2.15 -5.13 1.56
N ARG A 31 2.86 -5.74 0.62
CA ARG A 31 2.31 -6.71 -0.33
C ARG A 31 1.83 -8.01 0.33
N PHE A 32 2.49 -8.44 1.41
CA PHE A 32 2.22 -9.69 2.11
C PHE A 32 1.53 -9.50 3.46
N THR A 33 1.28 -8.26 3.83
CA THR A 33 0.71 -7.91 5.13
C THR A 33 -0.59 -7.17 4.94
N LEU A 34 -1.69 -7.76 5.39
CA LEU A 34 -2.97 -7.06 5.42
C LEU A 34 -2.86 -5.86 6.36
N HIS A 35 -3.06 -4.68 5.83
CA HIS A 35 -2.89 -3.44 6.58
C HIS A 35 -3.85 -2.37 6.09
N ARG A 36 -4.13 -1.43 6.96
CA ARG A 36 -4.84 -0.21 6.59
C ARG A 36 -4.38 0.96 7.45
N VAL A 37 -4.66 2.15 6.97
CA VAL A 37 -4.52 3.38 7.76
C VAL A 37 -5.88 3.71 8.35
N THR A 38 -5.91 3.99 9.64
CA THR A 38 -7.14 4.42 10.33
C THR A 38 -7.54 5.83 9.90
N LYS A 39 -8.82 6.15 10.06
CA LYS A 39 -9.32 7.49 9.78
C LYS A 39 -8.59 8.53 10.63
N ILE A 40 -8.27 9.65 10.03
CA ILE A 40 -7.76 10.82 10.75
C ILE A 40 -8.93 11.46 11.50
N GLU A 41 -8.73 11.70 12.78
CA GLU A 41 -9.67 12.41 13.64
C GLU A 41 -9.10 13.78 14.02
N GLY A 42 -9.98 14.78 14.13
CA GLY A 42 -9.59 16.15 14.42
C GLY A 42 -9.33 16.99 13.17
N ASP A 43 -8.73 18.17 13.37
CA ASP A 43 -8.55 19.22 12.36
C ASP A 43 -7.11 19.33 11.83
N ARG A 44 -6.19 18.50 12.34
CA ARG A 44 -4.79 18.48 11.91
C ARG A 44 -4.56 17.50 10.77
N SER A 45 -3.92 17.97 9.71
CA SER A 45 -3.50 17.12 8.60
C SER A 45 -2.36 16.19 9.02
N ARG A 46 -2.37 14.97 8.48
CA ARG A 46 -1.32 13.98 8.65
C ARG A 46 -0.48 13.91 7.38
N TYR A 47 0.83 14.03 7.54
CA TYR A 47 1.79 13.93 6.44
C TYR A 47 2.65 12.69 6.64
N LEU A 48 2.80 11.90 5.57
CA LEU A 48 3.63 10.70 5.55
C LEU A 48 4.58 10.73 4.36
N CYS A 49 5.80 10.28 4.56
CA CYS A 49 6.71 9.93 3.49
C CYS A 49 6.71 8.40 3.36
N ILE A 50 6.39 7.90 2.18
CA ILE A 50 6.25 6.45 1.94
C ILE A 50 7.23 6.03 0.83
N PRO A 51 8.53 5.83 1.16
CA PRO A 51 9.46 5.26 0.21
C PRO A 51 9.17 3.78 0.01
N ALA A 52 9.12 3.34 -1.24
CA ALA A 52 8.93 1.95 -1.61
C ALA A 52 10.24 1.35 -2.13
N TYR A 53 10.57 0.15 -1.65
CA TYR A 53 11.71 -0.61 -2.12
C TYR A 53 11.26 -1.62 -3.17
N VAL A 54 11.97 -1.67 -4.29
CA VAL A 54 11.72 -2.59 -5.39
C VAL A 54 13.02 -3.28 -5.81
N LEU A 55 12.92 -4.48 -6.36
CA LEU A 55 14.09 -5.21 -6.84
C LEU A 55 14.67 -4.60 -8.13
N ASP A 56 13.79 -4.14 -9.01
CA ASP A 56 14.18 -3.44 -10.24
C ASP A 56 13.91 -1.94 -10.09
N PRO A 57 14.96 -1.11 -9.97
CA PRO A 57 14.81 0.34 -9.78
C PRO A 57 14.21 1.05 -10.99
N TRP A 58 14.18 0.41 -12.15
CA TRP A 58 13.63 0.97 -13.39
C TRP A 58 12.18 0.59 -13.63
N ARG A 59 11.64 -0.25 -12.78
CA ARG A 59 10.25 -0.67 -12.87
C ARG A 59 9.31 0.47 -12.48
N VAL A 60 8.28 0.68 -13.28
CA VAL A 60 7.17 1.58 -12.98
C VAL A 60 5.86 0.80 -12.86
N ASN A 61 4.86 1.40 -12.24
CA ASN A 61 3.53 0.81 -12.16
C ASN A 61 2.92 0.65 -13.55
N THR A 62 2.03 -0.33 -13.68
CA THR A 62 1.17 -0.42 -14.87
C THR A 62 0.26 0.80 -14.96
N PRO A 63 -0.20 1.17 -16.18
CA PRO A 63 -1.16 2.27 -16.34
C PRO A 63 -2.43 2.06 -15.50
N GLU A 64 -2.95 0.85 -15.47
CA GLU A 64 -4.14 0.47 -14.70
C GLU A 64 -3.94 0.70 -13.20
N HIS A 65 -2.81 0.21 -12.67
CA HIS A 65 -2.47 0.38 -11.26
C HIS A 65 -2.27 1.86 -10.91
N SER A 66 -1.54 2.61 -11.74
CA SER A 66 -1.35 4.04 -11.52
C SER A 66 -2.67 4.80 -11.50
N LYS A 67 -3.57 4.48 -12.42
CA LYS A 67 -4.90 5.09 -12.47
C LYS A 67 -5.74 4.75 -11.23
N ALA A 68 -5.72 3.51 -10.80
CA ALA A 68 -6.48 3.05 -9.63
C ALA A 68 -6.02 3.71 -8.33
N ILE A 69 -4.72 3.88 -8.13
CA ILE A 69 -4.15 4.41 -6.88
C ILE A 69 -4.07 5.94 -6.88
N TYR A 70 -3.65 6.55 -8.00
CA TYR A 70 -3.35 7.98 -8.07
C TYR A 70 -4.34 8.79 -8.91
N GLY A 71 -5.29 8.13 -9.58
CA GLY A 71 -6.26 8.79 -10.45
C GLY A 71 -5.69 9.29 -11.78
N LYS A 72 -4.40 9.06 -12.05
CA LYS A 72 -3.70 9.56 -13.24
C LYS A 72 -2.70 8.56 -13.79
N VAL A 73 -2.40 8.70 -15.07
CA VAL A 73 -1.39 7.90 -15.78
C VAL A 73 -0.45 8.86 -16.49
N LEU A 74 0.85 8.56 -16.45
CA LEU A 74 1.88 9.30 -17.17
C LEU A 74 2.38 8.46 -18.35
N PRO A 75 2.98 9.09 -19.40
CA PRO A 75 3.51 8.36 -20.55
C PRO A 75 4.49 7.25 -20.16
N ILE A 76 5.33 7.46 -19.16
CA ILE A 76 6.30 6.49 -18.68
C ILE A 76 5.66 5.16 -18.22
N HIS A 77 4.42 5.19 -17.76
CA HIS A 77 3.71 3.98 -17.34
C HIS A 77 3.38 3.07 -18.53
N TYR A 78 3.15 3.62 -19.71
CA TYR A 78 2.94 2.85 -20.93
C TYR A 78 4.25 2.32 -21.53
N GLU A 79 5.32 3.09 -21.41
CA GLU A 79 6.62 2.77 -22.01
C GLU A 79 7.40 1.71 -21.22
N ARG A 80 7.30 1.72 -19.89
CA ARG A 80 8.15 0.95 -18.98
C ARG A 80 7.40 0.00 -18.06
N SER A 81 6.09 -0.12 -18.17
CA SER A 81 5.36 -1.05 -17.31
C SER A 81 5.74 -2.50 -17.64
N ALA A 82 6.14 -3.25 -16.63
CA ALA A 82 6.35 -4.68 -16.74
C ALA A 82 5.27 -5.41 -15.94
N ARG A 83 4.68 -6.45 -16.53
CA ARG A 83 3.75 -7.31 -15.80
C ARG A 83 4.50 -8.14 -14.76
N ARG A 84 3.84 -8.41 -13.67
CA ARG A 84 4.37 -9.28 -12.62
C ARG A 84 4.21 -10.72 -13.03
N THR A 85 5.20 -11.53 -12.68
CA THR A 85 5.22 -12.97 -12.97
C THR A 85 4.90 -13.83 -11.74
N ASP A 86 4.72 -13.23 -10.58
CA ASP A 86 4.51 -13.93 -9.31
C ASP A 86 3.03 -14.20 -8.96
N GLY A 87 2.11 -13.95 -9.88
CA GLY A 87 0.67 -14.17 -9.69
C GLY A 87 -0.03 -13.19 -8.76
N LEU A 88 0.67 -12.17 -8.26
CA LEU A 88 0.06 -11.14 -7.43
C LEU A 88 -0.43 -9.97 -8.30
N ALA A 89 -1.51 -9.32 -7.90
CA ALA A 89 -2.02 -8.14 -8.58
C ALA A 89 -1.01 -6.97 -8.54
N ASP A 90 -0.96 -6.26 -9.64
CA ASP A 90 -0.20 -5.00 -9.72
C ASP A 90 -0.93 -3.85 -9.05
#